data_0406e5079b45f33b06ea575dd346b152
#
_entry.id   0406e5079b45f33b06ea575dd346b152
#
_cell.length_a   1.000
_cell.length_b   1.000
_cell.length_c   1.000
_cell.angle_alpha   90.00
_cell.angle_beta   90.00
_cell.angle_gamma   90.00
#
_symmetry.space_group_name_H-M   'P 1'
#
loop_
_entity.id
_entity.type
_entity.pdbx_description
1 polymer ?
#
loop_
_entity_poly.entity_id
_entity_poly.type
_entity_poly.pdbx_seq_one_letter_code
_entity_poly.pdbx_strand_id
1 'polypeptide(L)'
;YLNKELNNKVKSYGTTDIVASPENYLSKNKPTLLISFGRSGNSPESIGAVQAASAVCKKLYNLFITCNKNGALSKMADELDNCYAINLTDETHDQSFAMTSSFSNMYLAAYLCFNLDKLSEKTTVINDICSSVERFLNSGYDVAKRIVDEYNFERIVYLGSNTLKGISQESSLKMLELTAGKTVAVFDTPLGFR
;
A
#
# COMPACT_ATOMS: atom_id res chain seq x y z
N TYR A 1 5.61 -4.70 10.86
CA TYR A 1 4.89 -5.78 11.53
C TYR A 1 5.23 -7.14 10.92
N LEU A 2 4.78 -7.43 9.71
CA LEU A 2 4.97 -8.75 9.06
C LEU A 2 6.44 -9.18 8.97
N ASN A 3 7.37 -8.26 8.78
CA ASN A 3 8.79 -8.59 8.71
C ASN A 3 9.32 -9.19 10.02
N LYS A 4 8.85 -8.69 11.16
CA LYS A 4 9.18 -9.25 12.48
C LYS A 4 8.57 -10.62 12.69
N GLU A 5 7.27 -10.76 12.39
CA GLU A 5 6.54 -12.04 12.53
C GLU A 5 7.11 -13.15 11.63
N LEU A 6 7.59 -12.79 10.44
CA LEU A 6 8.15 -13.71 9.45
C LEU A 6 9.69 -13.77 9.44
N ASN A 7 10.35 -13.42 10.54
CA ASN A 7 11.80 -13.49 10.70
C ASN A 7 12.58 -12.73 9.61
N ASN A 8 12.19 -11.49 9.34
CA ASN A 8 12.83 -10.57 8.37
C ASN A 8 12.87 -11.08 6.93
N LYS A 9 11.87 -11.85 6.53
CA LYS A 9 11.75 -12.37 5.15
C LYS A 9 10.87 -11.51 4.24
N VAL A 10 10.26 -10.46 4.77
CA VAL A 10 9.37 -9.58 4.01
C VAL A 10 10.13 -8.33 3.59
N LYS A 11 10.01 -7.96 2.33
CA LYS A 11 10.57 -6.75 1.75
C LYS A 11 9.52 -6.05 0.90
N SER A 12 9.58 -4.74 0.84
CA SER A 12 8.69 -3.91 0.03
C SER A 12 9.50 -3.21 -1.05
N TYR A 13 9.05 -3.31 -2.28
CA TYR A 13 9.71 -2.73 -3.45
C TYR A 13 8.70 -2.03 -4.37
N GLY A 14 9.13 -0.99 -5.04
CA GLY A 14 8.38 -0.41 -6.15
C GLY A 14 8.34 -1.39 -7.33
N THR A 15 7.19 -1.50 -8.00
CA THR A 15 7.06 -2.35 -9.20
C THR A 15 7.99 -1.91 -10.31
N THR A 16 8.21 -0.60 -10.44
CA THR A 16 9.17 0.00 -11.38
C THR A 16 10.61 -0.46 -11.15
N ASP A 17 11.01 -0.62 -9.88
CA ASP A 17 12.35 -1.12 -9.52
C ASP A 17 12.50 -2.58 -9.92
N ILE A 18 11.47 -3.40 -9.65
CA ILE A 18 11.46 -4.81 -10.04
C ILE A 18 11.55 -4.96 -11.57
N VAL A 19 10.78 -4.16 -12.32
CA VAL A 19 10.79 -4.21 -13.79
C VAL A 19 12.12 -3.78 -14.36
N ALA A 20 12.75 -2.77 -13.75
CA ALA A 20 14.03 -2.24 -14.24
C ALA A 20 15.21 -3.20 -14.00
N SER A 21 15.22 -3.93 -12.88
CA SER A 21 16.34 -4.81 -12.50
C SER A 21 15.84 -5.97 -11.63
N PRO A 22 15.09 -6.93 -12.19
CA PRO A 22 14.42 -7.96 -11.40
C PRO A 22 15.39 -8.84 -10.60
N GLU A 23 16.58 -9.10 -11.08
CA GLU A 23 17.61 -9.90 -10.40
C GLU A 23 18.15 -9.28 -9.12
N ASN A 24 18.01 -7.95 -8.94
CA ASN A 24 18.42 -7.27 -7.73
C ASN A 24 17.40 -7.46 -6.58
N TYR A 25 16.16 -7.73 -6.92
CA TYR A 25 15.04 -7.81 -5.96
C TYR A 25 14.49 -9.22 -5.79
N LEU A 26 14.64 -10.07 -6.81
CA LEU A 26 14.08 -11.41 -6.87
C LEU A 26 15.17 -12.47 -6.80
N SER A 27 14.85 -13.61 -6.20
CA SER A 27 15.81 -14.71 -6.05
C SER A 27 15.39 -15.93 -6.87
N LYS A 28 16.30 -16.39 -7.74
CA LYS A 28 16.06 -17.58 -8.57
C LYS A 28 15.83 -18.85 -7.75
N ASN A 29 16.51 -18.99 -6.61
CA ASN A 29 16.57 -20.26 -5.88
C ASN A 29 15.77 -20.28 -4.57
N LYS A 30 15.13 -19.17 -4.20
CA LYS A 30 14.30 -19.10 -2.99
C LYS A 30 12.82 -19.14 -3.38
N PRO A 31 12.00 -19.95 -2.70
CA PRO A 31 10.55 -19.83 -2.84
C PRO A 31 10.13 -18.39 -2.50
N THR A 32 9.35 -17.80 -3.38
CA THR A 32 8.94 -16.38 -3.29
C THR A 32 7.43 -16.28 -3.34
N LEU A 33 6.85 -15.55 -2.40
CA LEU A 33 5.49 -15.05 -2.48
C LEU A 33 5.55 -13.59 -2.90
N LEU A 34 5.05 -13.27 -4.10
CA LEU A 34 4.89 -11.91 -4.59
C LEU A 34 3.49 -11.42 -4.23
N ILE A 35 3.43 -10.39 -3.40
CA ILE A 35 2.16 -9.73 -3.06
C ILE A 35 2.08 -8.43 -3.85
N SER A 36 1.15 -8.35 -4.79
CA SER A 36 0.95 -7.18 -5.64
C SER A 36 -0.28 -6.40 -5.21
N PHE A 37 -0.08 -5.11 -4.97
CA PHE A 37 -1.15 -4.17 -4.64
C PHE A 37 -1.47 -3.32 -5.86
N GLY A 38 -2.70 -3.34 -6.32
CA GLY A 38 -3.08 -2.57 -7.51
C GLY A 38 -4.53 -2.11 -7.47
N ARG A 39 -4.78 -0.81 -7.29
CA ARG A 39 -6.14 -0.26 -7.30
C ARG A 39 -6.90 -0.70 -8.55
N SER A 40 -6.42 -0.34 -9.71
CA SER A 40 -7.02 -0.73 -10.99
C SER A 40 -6.61 -2.13 -11.46
N GLY A 41 -5.45 -2.61 -11.01
CA GLY A 41 -4.84 -3.84 -11.48
C GLY A 41 -4.41 -3.82 -12.95
N ASN A 42 -4.38 -2.64 -13.59
CA ASN A 42 -4.11 -2.49 -15.03
C ASN A 42 -2.78 -1.79 -15.32
N SER A 43 -2.04 -1.34 -14.30
CA SER A 43 -0.81 -0.61 -14.55
C SER A 43 0.25 -1.53 -15.20
N PRO A 44 0.92 -1.06 -16.28
CA PRO A 44 1.89 -1.87 -17.01
C PRO A 44 3.03 -2.39 -16.14
N GLU A 45 3.49 -1.58 -15.19
CA GLU A 45 4.56 -1.95 -14.26
C GLU A 45 4.13 -3.04 -13.27
N SER A 46 2.87 -3.08 -12.88
CA SER A 46 2.35 -4.15 -12.02
C SER A 46 2.34 -5.49 -12.75
N ILE A 47 1.88 -5.48 -14.00
CA ILE A 47 1.89 -6.66 -14.87
C ILE A 47 3.33 -7.08 -15.18
N GLY A 48 4.19 -6.10 -15.53
CA GLY A 48 5.61 -6.33 -15.82
C GLY A 48 6.36 -6.94 -14.63
N ALA A 49 6.08 -6.52 -13.40
CA ALA A 49 6.69 -7.07 -12.20
C ALA A 49 6.32 -8.55 -11.99
N VAL A 50 5.07 -8.93 -12.24
CA VAL A 50 4.63 -10.34 -12.18
C VAL A 50 5.33 -11.18 -13.27
N GLN A 51 5.40 -10.66 -14.48
CA GLN A 51 6.09 -11.34 -15.61
C GLN A 51 7.59 -11.51 -15.32
N ALA A 52 8.25 -10.46 -14.81
CA ALA A 52 9.65 -10.50 -14.40
C ALA A 52 9.88 -11.53 -13.28
N ALA A 53 9.00 -11.57 -12.29
CA ALA A 53 9.07 -12.55 -11.21
C ALA A 53 8.90 -13.99 -11.73
N SER A 54 7.98 -14.20 -12.66
CA SER A 54 7.76 -15.51 -13.30
C SER A 54 8.99 -15.98 -14.11
N ALA A 55 9.70 -15.04 -14.73
CA ALA A 55 10.92 -15.34 -15.48
C ALA A 55 12.13 -15.65 -14.58
N VAL A 56 12.24 -15.00 -13.42
CA VAL A 56 13.41 -15.13 -12.52
C VAL A 56 13.22 -16.24 -11.49
N CYS A 57 12.06 -16.33 -10.83
CA CYS A 57 11.86 -17.21 -9.69
C CYS A 57 11.47 -18.63 -10.13
N LYS A 58 12.24 -19.64 -9.74
CA LYS A 58 11.88 -21.05 -10.01
C LYS A 58 10.64 -21.53 -9.28
N LYS A 59 10.34 -20.96 -8.12
CA LYS A 59 9.17 -21.27 -7.30
C LYS A 59 8.53 -19.98 -6.84
N LEU A 60 7.51 -19.55 -7.60
CA LEU A 60 6.77 -18.33 -7.39
C LEU A 60 5.34 -18.65 -6.99
N TYR A 61 4.85 -17.91 -6.01
CA TYR A 61 3.45 -17.82 -5.64
C TYR A 61 3.02 -16.35 -5.74
N ASN A 62 1.81 -16.10 -6.19
CA ASN A 62 1.30 -14.74 -6.33
C ASN A 62 0.05 -14.54 -5.47
N LEU A 63 0.00 -13.40 -4.80
CA LEU A 63 -1.20 -12.89 -4.14
C LEU A 63 -1.47 -11.49 -4.67
N PHE A 64 -2.55 -11.33 -5.40
CA PHE A 64 -2.96 -10.02 -5.91
C PHE A 64 -4.04 -9.44 -5.00
N ILE A 65 -3.89 -8.19 -4.58
CA ILE A 65 -4.90 -7.46 -3.82
C ILE A 65 -5.29 -6.25 -4.64
N THR A 66 -6.52 -6.25 -5.16
CA THR A 66 -6.98 -5.23 -6.11
C THR A 66 -8.40 -4.79 -5.81
N CYS A 67 -8.72 -3.53 -6.18
CA CYS A 67 -10.08 -2.99 -6.09
C CYS A 67 -10.86 -3.19 -7.41
N ASN A 68 -10.30 -3.92 -8.39
CA ASN A 68 -10.91 -4.11 -9.70
C ASN A 68 -10.88 -5.58 -10.13
N LYS A 69 -11.98 -6.26 -9.92
CA LYS A 69 -12.18 -7.66 -10.36
C LYS A 69 -12.05 -7.88 -11.88
N ASN A 70 -12.21 -6.81 -12.67
CA ASN A 70 -12.07 -6.86 -14.12
C ASN A 70 -10.67 -6.41 -14.60
N GLY A 71 -9.78 -6.06 -13.68
CA GLY A 71 -8.42 -5.64 -13.96
C GLY A 71 -7.53 -6.78 -14.45
N ALA A 72 -6.43 -6.43 -15.11
CA ALA A 72 -5.48 -7.40 -15.65
C ALA A 72 -4.88 -8.31 -14.56
N LEU A 73 -4.54 -7.79 -13.38
CA LEU A 73 -4.05 -8.63 -12.28
C LEU A 73 -5.08 -9.68 -11.85
N SER A 74 -6.38 -9.30 -11.76
CA SER A 74 -7.41 -10.26 -11.39
C SER A 74 -7.56 -11.35 -12.44
N LYS A 75 -7.55 -10.99 -13.72
CA LYS A 75 -7.61 -11.95 -14.85
C LYS A 75 -6.39 -12.86 -14.89
N MET A 76 -5.21 -12.33 -14.65
CA MET A 76 -3.99 -13.15 -14.57
C MET A 76 -4.07 -14.20 -13.46
N ALA A 77 -4.80 -13.95 -12.39
CA ALA A 77 -4.97 -14.95 -11.33
C ALA A 77 -5.74 -16.19 -11.78
N ASP A 78 -6.63 -16.04 -12.75
CA ASP A 78 -7.38 -17.17 -13.35
C ASP A 78 -6.50 -18.00 -14.30
N GLU A 79 -5.39 -17.45 -14.78
CA GLU A 79 -4.47 -18.06 -15.74
C GLU A 79 -3.24 -18.69 -15.11
N LEU A 80 -2.91 -18.33 -13.87
CA LEU A 80 -1.68 -18.75 -13.18
C LEU A 80 -1.95 -19.81 -12.11
N ASP A 81 -1.31 -20.96 -12.17
CA ASP A 81 -1.51 -22.10 -11.26
C ASP A 81 -1.26 -21.76 -9.77
N ASN A 82 -0.28 -20.90 -9.48
CA ASN A 82 0.12 -20.54 -8.11
C ASN A 82 -0.25 -19.09 -7.78
N CYS A 83 -1.47 -18.71 -8.08
CA CYS A 83 -1.96 -17.35 -7.91
C CYS A 83 -3.31 -17.33 -7.20
N TYR A 84 -3.51 -16.31 -6.38
CA TYR A 84 -4.80 -15.98 -5.78
C TYR A 84 -5.04 -14.47 -5.86
N ALA A 85 -6.25 -14.06 -6.23
CA ALA A 85 -6.66 -12.67 -6.23
C ALA A 85 -7.69 -12.39 -5.13
N ILE A 86 -7.42 -11.39 -4.30
CA ILE A 86 -8.40 -10.79 -3.41
C ILE A 86 -8.97 -9.58 -4.11
N ASN A 87 -10.18 -9.73 -4.62
CA ASN A 87 -10.93 -8.65 -5.23
C ASN A 87 -11.73 -7.94 -4.13
N LEU A 88 -11.32 -6.72 -3.79
CA LEU A 88 -12.02 -5.87 -2.85
C LEU A 88 -13.33 -5.37 -3.46
N THR A 89 -14.23 -4.86 -2.61
CA THR A 89 -15.54 -4.37 -3.06
C THR A 89 -15.39 -3.11 -3.93
N ASP A 90 -16.36 -2.87 -4.81
CA ASP A 90 -16.32 -1.77 -5.78
C ASP A 90 -16.21 -0.38 -5.09
N GLU A 91 -16.73 -0.24 -3.86
CA GLU A 91 -16.65 0.98 -3.05
C GLU A 91 -15.21 1.35 -2.65
N THR A 92 -14.30 0.38 -2.66
CA THR A 92 -12.88 0.63 -2.35
C THR A 92 -12.11 1.21 -3.53
N HIS A 93 -12.71 1.22 -4.72
CA HIS A 93 -12.08 1.71 -5.94
C HIS A 93 -12.20 3.22 -6.03
N ASP A 94 -11.21 3.94 -5.52
CA ASP A 94 -11.17 5.41 -5.56
C ASP A 94 -11.36 5.94 -6.98
N GLN A 95 -12.25 6.90 -7.14
CA GLN A 95 -12.51 7.58 -8.41
C GLN A 95 -11.61 8.79 -8.61
N SER A 96 -11.05 9.31 -7.52
CA SER A 96 -10.13 10.45 -7.55
C SER A 96 -8.71 10.03 -7.93
N PHE A 97 -7.87 11.03 -8.23
CA PHE A 97 -6.44 10.83 -8.48
C PHE A 97 -5.73 10.30 -7.22
N ALA A 98 -6.01 10.89 -6.06
CA ALA A 98 -5.43 10.45 -4.80
C ALA A 98 -6.07 9.14 -4.32
N MET A 99 -5.25 8.15 -4.02
CA MET A 99 -5.66 6.88 -3.44
C MET A 99 -5.87 7.04 -1.93
N THR A 100 -7.08 6.78 -1.45
CA THR A 100 -7.47 6.86 -0.04
C THR A 100 -8.11 5.56 0.42
N SER A 101 -9.31 5.26 -0.02
CA SER A 101 -10.04 4.03 0.32
C SER A 101 -9.32 2.78 -0.19
N SER A 102 -8.84 2.81 -1.43
CA SER A 102 -8.09 1.67 -1.97
C SER A 102 -6.81 1.39 -1.17
N PHE A 103 -6.06 2.42 -0.79
CA PHE A 103 -4.85 2.27 0.02
C PHE A 103 -5.15 1.57 1.35
N SER A 104 -6.09 2.12 2.14
CA SER A 104 -6.41 1.60 3.47
C SER A 104 -7.00 0.19 3.41
N ASN A 105 -7.87 -0.10 2.44
CA ASN A 105 -8.49 -1.42 2.32
C ASN A 105 -7.52 -2.48 1.78
N MET A 106 -6.65 -2.17 0.81
CA MET A 106 -5.61 -3.10 0.37
C MET A 106 -4.63 -3.41 1.51
N TYR A 107 -4.23 -2.40 2.30
CA TYR A 107 -3.40 -2.60 3.49
C TYR A 107 -4.10 -3.52 4.51
N LEU A 108 -5.37 -3.26 4.81
CA LEU A 108 -6.17 -4.05 5.74
C LEU A 108 -6.31 -5.50 5.26
N ALA A 109 -6.60 -5.71 3.98
CA ALA A 109 -6.71 -7.04 3.39
C ALA A 109 -5.40 -7.83 3.56
N ALA A 110 -4.26 -7.22 3.24
CA ALA A 110 -2.96 -7.85 3.46
C ALA A 110 -2.71 -8.16 4.94
N TYR A 111 -3.02 -7.23 5.84
CA TYR A 111 -2.88 -7.45 7.28
C TYR A 111 -3.70 -8.65 7.76
N LEU A 112 -4.94 -8.77 7.32
CA LEU A 112 -5.85 -9.85 7.69
C LEU A 112 -5.41 -11.21 7.12
N CYS A 113 -4.87 -11.24 5.89
CA CYS A 113 -4.34 -12.48 5.30
C CYS A 113 -3.26 -13.15 6.17
N PHE A 114 -2.48 -12.38 6.91
CA PHE A 114 -1.47 -12.90 7.82
C PHE A 114 -1.93 -13.03 9.27
N ASN A 115 -3.23 -12.87 9.54
CA ASN A 115 -3.84 -12.99 10.86
C ASN A 115 -5.16 -13.78 10.79
N LEU A 116 -5.27 -14.76 9.91
CA LEU A 116 -6.52 -15.52 9.69
C LEU A 116 -6.99 -16.28 10.93
N ASP A 117 -6.06 -16.74 11.75
CA ASP A 117 -6.33 -17.44 13.02
C ASP A 117 -6.91 -16.51 14.12
N LYS A 118 -6.83 -15.18 13.92
CA LYS A 118 -7.25 -14.16 14.88
C LYS A 118 -8.31 -13.20 14.32
N LEU A 119 -9.03 -13.60 13.28
CA LEU A 119 -9.97 -12.69 12.59
C LEU A 119 -11.04 -12.11 13.52
N SER A 120 -11.61 -12.91 14.43
CA SER A 120 -12.64 -12.42 15.37
C SER A 120 -12.10 -11.34 16.32
N GLU A 121 -10.89 -11.53 16.84
CA GLU A 121 -10.20 -10.52 17.66
C GLU A 121 -9.92 -9.25 16.85
N LYS A 122 -9.43 -9.40 15.64
CA LYS A 122 -9.10 -8.27 14.76
C LYS A 122 -10.34 -7.48 14.32
N THR A 123 -11.48 -8.13 14.15
CA THR A 123 -12.74 -7.45 13.81
C THR A 123 -13.12 -6.41 14.85
N THR A 124 -13.01 -6.72 16.13
CA THR A 124 -13.30 -5.76 17.20
C THR A 124 -12.36 -4.55 17.12
N VAL A 125 -11.05 -4.78 16.97
CA VAL A 125 -10.05 -3.70 16.86
C VAL A 125 -10.32 -2.84 15.64
N ILE A 126 -10.69 -3.43 14.51
CA ILE A 126 -11.02 -2.69 13.28
C ILE A 126 -12.24 -1.80 13.49
N ASN A 127 -13.29 -2.29 14.11
CA ASN A 127 -14.49 -1.50 14.40
C ASN A 127 -14.16 -0.31 15.32
N ASP A 128 -13.31 -0.50 16.33
CA ASP A 128 -12.85 0.58 17.20
C ASP A 128 -12.03 1.63 16.44
N ILE A 129 -11.18 1.19 15.53
CA ILE A 129 -10.42 2.08 14.64
C ILE A 129 -11.37 2.86 13.73
N CYS A 130 -12.33 2.21 13.07
CA CYS A 130 -13.32 2.86 12.21
C CYS A 130 -14.09 3.95 12.97
N SER A 131 -14.59 3.62 14.17
CA SER A 131 -15.29 4.58 15.03
C SER A 131 -14.40 5.75 15.45
N SER A 132 -13.11 5.51 15.68
CA SER A 132 -12.15 6.56 16.03
C SER A 132 -11.83 7.47 14.86
N VAL A 133 -11.68 6.89 13.66
CA VAL A 133 -11.46 7.64 12.42
C VAL A 133 -12.68 8.49 12.08
N GLU A 134 -13.89 7.95 12.21
CA GLU A 134 -15.12 8.70 11.98
C GLU A 134 -15.23 9.92 12.90
N ARG A 135 -14.97 9.75 14.21
CA ARG A 135 -14.92 10.87 15.15
C ARG A 135 -13.85 11.91 14.76
N PHE A 136 -12.67 11.45 14.35
CA PHE A 136 -11.60 12.34 13.92
C PHE A 136 -11.98 13.11 12.66
N LEU A 137 -12.56 12.48 11.66
CA LEU A 137 -12.98 13.13 10.42
C LEU A 137 -14.04 14.21 10.69
N ASN A 138 -14.97 13.96 11.62
CA ASN A 138 -16.01 14.92 12.00
C ASN A 138 -15.46 16.15 12.74
N SER A 139 -14.35 16.06 13.47
CA SER A 139 -13.77 17.15 14.26
C SER A 139 -12.45 17.68 13.71
N GLY A 140 -11.67 16.83 13.05
CA GLY A 140 -10.33 17.16 12.58
C GLY A 140 -10.31 18.00 11.31
N TYR A 141 -11.38 17.97 10.52
CA TYR A 141 -11.48 18.78 9.30
C TYR A 141 -11.32 20.26 9.58
N ASP A 142 -12.04 20.79 10.57
CA ASP A 142 -11.98 22.20 10.93
C ASP A 142 -10.59 22.60 11.44
N VAL A 143 -9.92 21.70 12.17
CA VAL A 143 -8.54 21.92 12.63
C VAL A 143 -7.58 21.99 11.44
N ALA A 144 -7.68 21.02 10.52
CA ALA A 144 -6.84 21.00 9.32
C ALA A 144 -7.07 22.24 8.45
N LYS A 145 -8.34 22.60 8.24
CA LYS A 145 -8.71 23.81 7.47
C LYS A 145 -8.11 25.07 8.10
N ARG A 146 -8.25 25.23 9.41
CA ARG A 146 -7.68 26.39 10.13
C ARG A 146 -6.16 26.45 9.97
N ILE A 147 -5.45 25.33 10.08
CA ILE A 147 -3.98 25.27 9.88
C ILE A 147 -3.62 25.74 8.47
N VAL A 148 -4.34 25.29 7.45
CA VAL A 148 -4.08 25.68 6.06
C VAL A 148 -4.36 27.18 5.86
N ASP A 149 -5.46 27.69 6.40
CA ASP A 149 -5.87 29.09 6.24
C ASP A 149 -4.93 30.05 7.00
N GLU A 150 -4.44 29.67 8.19
CA GLU A 150 -3.63 30.54 9.06
C GLU A 150 -2.14 30.56 8.67
N TYR A 151 -1.57 29.42 8.24
CA TYR A 151 -0.11 29.31 8.11
C TYR A 151 0.42 29.46 6.69
N ASN A 152 -0.41 29.36 5.66
CA ASN A 152 0.00 29.50 4.24
C ASN A 152 1.39 28.87 3.94
N PHE A 153 1.59 27.64 4.40
CA PHE A 153 2.88 26.97 4.33
C PHE A 153 3.22 26.51 2.91
N GLU A 154 4.47 26.71 2.51
CA GLU A 154 5.02 26.25 1.22
C GLU A 154 5.73 24.89 1.35
N ARG A 155 5.96 24.45 2.58
CA ARG A 155 6.68 23.21 2.88
C ARG A 155 6.06 22.47 4.06
N ILE A 156 5.98 21.15 3.93
CA ILE A 156 5.51 20.26 4.99
C ILE A 156 6.46 19.06 5.15
N VAL A 157 6.68 18.64 6.38
CA VAL A 157 7.49 17.47 6.69
C VAL A 157 6.65 16.48 7.49
N TYR A 158 6.55 15.25 6.99
CA TYR A 158 5.90 14.15 7.68
C TYR A 158 6.94 13.30 8.39
N LEU A 159 6.84 13.17 9.70
CA LEU A 159 7.80 12.43 10.51
C LEU A 159 7.21 11.13 11.01
N GLY A 160 7.90 10.02 10.74
CA GLY A 160 7.49 8.71 11.23
C GLY A 160 8.64 7.73 11.29
N SER A 161 8.70 6.96 12.37
CA SER A 161 9.69 5.91 12.55
C SER A 161 9.04 4.53 12.50
N ASN A 162 9.81 3.51 12.14
CA ASN A 162 9.40 2.12 12.13
C ASN A 162 8.13 1.91 11.27
N THR A 163 7.04 1.43 11.85
CA THR A 163 5.77 1.19 11.13
C THR A 163 5.12 2.48 10.61
N LEU A 164 5.38 3.61 11.24
CA LEU A 164 4.85 4.91 10.81
C LEU A 164 5.63 5.53 9.63
N LYS A 165 6.82 5.00 9.29
CA LYS A 165 7.60 5.53 8.17
C LYS A 165 6.86 5.41 6.84
N GLY A 166 6.20 4.29 6.59
CA GLY A 166 5.40 4.09 5.38
C GLY A 166 4.23 5.07 5.27
N ILE A 167 3.55 5.36 6.38
CA ILE A 167 2.46 6.36 6.40
C ILE A 167 3.01 7.77 6.17
N SER A 168 4.16 8.11 6.74
CA SER A 168 4.80 9.41 6.51
C SER A 168 5.19 9.59 5.03
N GLN A 169 5.71 8.54 4.40
CA GLN A 169 6.01 8.53 2.98
C GLN A 169 4.76 8.72 2.12
N GLU A 170 3.70 7.97 2.41
CA GLU A 170 2.42 8.08 1.71
C GLU A 170 1.78 9.46 1.88
N SER A 171 1.81 10.01 3.10
CA SER A 171 1.30 11.37 3.37
C SER A 171 2.05 12.44 2.56
N SER A 172 3.37 12.31 2.46
CA SER A 172 4.20 13.17 1.62
C SER A 172 3.81 13.08 0.14
N LEU A 173 3.59 11.87 -0.36
CA LEU A 173 3.12 11.63 -1.73
C LEU A 173 1.74 12.25 -1.97
N LYS A 174 0.80 12.06 -1.06
CA LYS A 174 -0.55 12.65 -1.19
C LYS A 174 -0.53 14.16 -1.22
N MET A 175 0.30 14.80 -0.39
CA MET A 175 0.46 16.25 -0.41
C MET A 175 1.04 16.74 -1.75
N LEU A 176 2.05 16.06 -2.25
CA LEU A 176 2.67 16.36 -3.56
C LEU A 176 1.64 16.26 -4.69
N GLU A 177 0.89 15.15 -4.73
CA GLU A 177 -0.12 14.88 -5.75
C GLU A 177 -1.25 15.90 -5.71
N LEU A 178 -1.86 16.12 -4.54
CA LEU A 178 -3.05 16.97 -4.37
C LEU A 178 -2.74 18.46 -4.56
N THR A 179 -1.51 18.88 -4.32
CA THR A 179 -1.08 20.27 -4.57
C THR A 179 -0.43 20.45 -5.93
N ALA A 180 -0.33 19.39 -6.74
CA ALA A 180 0.40 19.39 -8.01
C ALA A 180 1.83 19.96 -7.86
N GLY A 181 2.50 19.60 -6.77
CA GLY A 181 3.86 20.04 -6.47
C GLY A 181 4.00 21.47 -5.94
N LYS A 182 2.92 22.20 -5.71
CA LYS A 182 2.98 23.58 -5.19
C LYS A 182 3.47 23.62 -3.73
N THR A 183 3.15 22.61 -2.94
CA THR A 183 3.68 22.46 -1.58
C THR A 183 4.79 21.42 -1.59
N VAL A 184 5.99 21.81 -1.15
CA VAL A 184 7.11 20.88 -1.02
C VAL A 184 6.81 19.93 0.14
N ALA A 185 6.67 18.66 -0.17
CA ALA A 185 6.39 17.62 0.82
C ALA A 185 7.53 16.62 0.90
N VAL A 186 8.03 16.40 2.11
CA VAL A 186 9.10 15.43 2.39
C VAL A 186 8.73 14.57 3.59
N PHE A 187 9.38 13.43 3.73
CA PHE A 187 9.22 12.58 4.91
C PHE A 187 10.58 12.15 5.46
N ASP A 188 10.63 11.93 6.76
CA ASP A 188 11.82 11.41 7.44
C ASP A 188 11.44 10.79 8.79
N THR A 189 12.44 10.29 9.50
CA THR A 189 12.30 9.92 10.90
C THR A 189 12.52 11.14 11.80
N PRO A 190 11.92 11.21 13.01
CA PRO A 190 12.14 12.33 13.93
C PRO A 190 13.61 12.58 14.28
N LEU A 191 14.42 11.52 14.34
CA LEU A 191 15.86 11.63 14.63
C LEU A 191 16.72 11.86 13.37
N GLY A 192 16.21 11.53 12.20
CA GLY A 192 16.90 11.69 10.93
C GLY A 192 16.73 13.08 10.31
N PHE A 193 15.62 13.74 10.62
CA PHE A 193 15.31 15.05 10.07
C PHE A 193 16.23 16.14 10.66
N ARG A 194 16.92 16.85 9.74
CA ARG A 194 17.87 17.93 10.07
C ARG A 194 17.69 19.09 9.09
#